data_c245459120b5e9b762a490fb283f4989
#
_entry.id   c245459120b5e9b762a490fb283f4989
#
_cell.length_a   1.000
_cell.length_b   1.000
_cell.length_c   1.000
_cell.angle_alpha   90.00
_cell.angle_beta   90.00
_cell.angle_gamma   90.00
#
_symmetry.space_group_name_H-M   'P 1'
#
loop_
_entity.id
_entity.type
_entity.pdbx_description
1 polymer ?
#
loop_
_entity_poly.entity_id
_entity_poly.type
_entity_poly.pdbx_seq_one_letter_code
_entity_poly.pdbx_strand_id
1 'polypeptide(L)'
;ELFHLKTPYLDCPQCFFYNSRALSGTLYIGIAKQEPEGAEPLMDVTENLSDEVPLGCIAVKDYSENTGLLAFLKSIGFITEVVEKRRSGYVEIPICRYDKAVLEDTPGQPGGKV
;
A
#
# COMPACT_ATOMS: atom_id res chain seq x y z
N GLU A 1 -8.59 3.82 -10.97
CA GLU A 1 -9.68 4.52 -10.30
C GLU A 1 -9.18 5.25 -9.07
N LEU A 2 -9.64 6.47 -8.85
CA LEU A 2 -9.17 7.25 -7.71
C LEU A 2 -10.00 6.96 -6.47
N PHE A 3 -9.38 7.10 -5.31
CA PHE A 3 -10.09 6.91 -4.05
C PHE A 3 -9.75 8.05 -3.10
N HIS A 4 -10.54 8.15 -2.05
CA HIS A 4 -10.34 9.17 -1.03
C HIS A 4 -9.61 8.52 0.14
N LEU A 5 -8.37 8.87 0.36
CA LEU A 5 -7.58 8.33 1.44
C LEU A 5 -7.96 9.04 2.74
N LYS A 6 -8.31 8.25 3.75
CA LYS A 6 -8.70 8.83 5.02
C LYS A 6 -8.12 8.02 6.16
N THR A 7 -7.22 8.62 6.91
CA THR A 7 -6.63 8.04 8.11
C THR A 7 -6.66 9.11 9.18
N PRO A 8 -6.29 8.79 10.42
CA PRO A 8 -6.25 9.83 11.46
C PRO A 8 -5.35 11.00 11.11
N TYR A 9 -4.35 10.79 10.26
CA TYR A 9 -3.39 11.84 9.95
C TYR A 9 -3.53 12.42 8.55
N LEU A 10 -4.37 11.82 7.69
CA LEU A 10 -4.48 12.27 6.33
C LEU A 10 -5.92 12.19 5.85
N ASP A 11 -6.32 13.17 5.07
CA ASP A 11 -7.63 13.20 4.44
C ASP A 11 -7.38 13.78 3.06
N CYS A 12 -7.24 12.90 2.08
CA CYS A 12 -6.75 13.31 0.78
C CYS A 12 -7.58 12.68 -0.33
N PRO A 13 -8.31 13.48 -1.11
CA PRO A 13 -9.10 12.94 -2.22
C PRO A 13 -8.22 12.67 -3.42
N GLN A 14 -8.75 11.89 -4.35
CA GLN A 14 -8.11 11.67 -5.65
C GLN A 14 -6.76 10.98 -5.51
N CYS A 15 -6.70 9.94 -4.71
CA CYS A 15 -5.51 9.15 -4.54
C CYS A 15 -5.56 7.89 -5.37
N PHE A 16 -4.41 7.30 -5.62
CA PHE A 16 -4.34 6.04 -6.35
C PHE A 16 -3.10 5.26 -5.90
N PHE A 17 -3.15 3.94 -6.10
CA PHE A 17 -2.00 3.09 -5.81
C PHE A 17 -1.04 3.11 -6.98
N TYR A 18 0.24 3.03 -6.68
CA TYR A 18 1.24 2.71 -7.71
C TYR A 18 2.14 1.61 -7.16
N ASN A 19 2.75 0.87 -8.05
CA ASN A 19 3.61 -0.22 -7.61
C ASN A 19 4.87 -0.27 -8.45
N SER A 20 5.87 -0.95 -7.89
CA SER A 20 7.11 -1.20 -8.60
C SER A 20 7.77 -2.39 -7.90
N ARG A 21 8.95 -2.75 -8.37
CA ARG A 21 9.70 -3.81 -7.73
C ARG A 21 11.04 -3.29 -7.32
N ALA A 22 11.46 -3.65 -6.10
CA ALA A 22 12.81 -3.34 -5.66
C ALA A 22 13.80 -4.17 -6.45
N LEU A 23 15.07 -3.85 -6.33
CA LEU A 23 16.10 -4.63 -7.01
C LEU A 23 16.07 -6.08 -6.58
N SER A 24 15.64 -6.36 -5.37
CA SER A 24 15.50 -7.72 -4.88
C SER A 24 14.29 -8.44 -5.44
N GLY A 25 13.44 -7.76 -6.20
CA GLY A 25 12.22 -8.35 -6.71
C GLY A 25 11.02 -8.19 -5.80
N THR A 26 11.21 -7.58 -4.64
CA THR A 26 10.13 -7.38 -3.68
C THR A 26 9.14 -6.36 -4.21
N LEU A 27 7.86 -6.66 -4.08
CA LEU A 27 6.81 -5.75 -4.52
C LEU A 27 6.75 -4.53 -3.61
N TYR A 28 6.72 -3.37 -4.22
CA TYR A 28 6.62 -2.11 -3.52
C TYR A 28 5.33 -1.43 -3.95
N ILE A 29 4.52 -1.01 -2.99
CA ILE A 29 3.27 -0.32 -3.26
C ILE A 29 3.25 0.99 -2.51
N GLY A 30 2.85 2.05 -3.20
CA GLY A 30 2.70 3.35 -2.58
C GLY A 30 1.37 3.95 -2.94
N ILE A 31 1.04 5.06 -2.29
CA ILE A 31 -0.16 5.83 -2.60
C ILE A 31 0.29 7.22 -3.02
N ALA A 32 -0.27 7.69 -4.12
CA ALA A 32 0.01 9.02 -4.64
C ALA A 32 -1.29 9.79 -4.79
N LYS A 33 -1.17 11.11 -4.85
CA LYS A 33 -2.29 11.99 -5.04
C LYS A 33 -2.24 12.52 -6.46
N GLN A 34 -3.40 12.53 -7.14
CA GLN A 34 -3.49 13.05 -8.49
C GLN A 34 -3.60 14.56 -8.41
N GLU A 35 -2.71 15.26 -9.10
CA GLU A 35 -2.73 16.70 -9.15
C GLU A 35 -2.89 17.14 -10.60
N PRO A 36 -3.27 18.39 -10.85
CA PRO A 36 -3.40 18.85 -12.24
C PRO A 36 -2.12 18.70 -13.05
N GLU A 37 -0.97 18.86 -12.40
CA GLU A 37 0.29 18.77 -13.13
C GLU A 37 0.95 17.42 -13.02
N GLY A 38 0.32 16.44 -12.45
CA GLY A 38 0.92 15.12 -12.32
C GLY A 38 0.57 14.48 -10.99
N ALA A 39 1.36 13.52 -10.58
CA ALA A 39 1.09 12.79 -9.36
C ALA A 39 2.12 13.13 -8.30
N GLU A 40 1.68 13.18 -7.07
CA GLU A 40 2.56 13.45 -5.94
C GLU A 40 2.55 12.27 -4.98
N PRO A 41 3.67 11.61 -4.72
CA PRO A 41 3.69 10.50 -3.77
C PRO A 41 3.32 10.98 -2.37
N LEU A 42 2.50 10.19 -1.68
CA LEU A 42 2.07 10.54 -0.33
C LEU A 42 2.68 9.63 0.71
N MET A 43 2.68 8.33 0.48
CA MET A 43 3.15 7.41 1.49
C MET A 43 3.47 6.06 0.89
N ASP A 44 4.26 5.29 1.61
CA ASP A 44 4.53 3.90 1.28
C ASP A 44 3.50 3.03 1.96
N VAL A 45 2.94 2.08 1.24
CA VAL A 45 2.03 1.10 1.83
C VAL A 45 2.81 -0.08 2.38
N THR A 46 3.85 -0.50 1.67
CA THR A 46 4.60 -1.71 2.02
C THR A 46 5.84 -1.39 2.83
N GLU A 47 6.17 -2.32 3.71
CA GLU A 47 7.39 -2.26 4.50
C GLU A 47 8.38 -3.24 3.92
N ASN A 48 9.62 -2.85 3.78
CA ASN A 48 10.67 -3.71 3.23
C ASN A 48 11.28 -4.53 4.37
N LEU A 49 10.91 -5.79 4.44
CA LEU A 49 11.42 -6.67 5.48
C LEU A 49 12.59 -7.49 4.95
N SER A 50 13.47 -7.89 5.87
CA SER A 50 14.61 -8.70 5.46
C SER A 50 14.20 -10.11 5.07
N ASP A 51 13.10 -10.61 5.65
CA ASP A 51 12.60 -11.95 5.33
C ASP A 51 11.52 -11.85 4.27
N GLU A 52 11.41 -12.90 3.50
CA GLU A 52 10.39 -12.93 2.45
C GLU A 52 9.00 -13.00 3.03
N VAL A 53 8.06 -12.40 2.32
CA VAL A 53 6.65 -12.49 2.68
C VAL A 53 6.02 -13.57 1.86
N PRO A 54 5.00 -14.26 2.39
CA PRO A 54 4.33 -15.31 1.61
C PRO A 54 3.76 -14.76 0.31
N LEU A 55 3.68 -15.63 -0.69
CA LEU A 55 3.14 -15.25 -1.97
C LEU A 55 1.72 -14.74 -1.82
N GLY A 56 1.38 -13.69 -2.51
CA GLY A 56 0.03 -13.10 -2.42
C GLY A 56 -0.16 -12.21 -1.22
N CYS A 57 0.90 -11.93 -0.46
CA CYS A 57 0.82 -11.09 0.72
C CYS A 57 1.78 -9.93 0.61
N ILE A 58 1.53 -8.91 1.41
CA ILE A 58 2.43 -7.77 1.55
C ILE A 58 2.55 -7.44 3.04
N ALA A 59 3.68 -6.82 3.38
CA ALA A 59 3.90 -6.29 4.71
C ALA A 59 3.42 -4.85 4.70
N VAL A 60 2.45 -4.51 5.55
CA VAL A 60 1.81 -3.20 5.51
C VAL A 60 2.43 -2.29 6.57
N LYS A 61 2.80 -1.09 6.13
CA LYS A 61 3.39 -0.11 7.04
C LYS A 61 2.24 0.65 7.72
N ASP A 62 1.87 0.21 8.91
CA ASP A 62 0.72 0.78 9.61
C ASP A 62 1.16 1.31 10.97
N TYR A 63 2.12 2.23 10.97
CA TYR A 63 2.62 2.82 12.18
C TYR A 63 3.14 4.22 11.88
N SER A 64 3.42 4.97 12.93
CA SER A 64 3.89 6.36 12.83
C SER A 64 2.89 7.18 12.03
N GLU A 65 3.35 7.91 11.04
CA GLU A 65 2.48 8.76 10.25
C GLU A 65 1.51 7.95 9.41
N ASN A 66 1.73 6.64 9.26
CA ASN A 66 0.83 5.78 8.52
C ASN A 66 -0.22 5.10 9.41
N THR A 67 -0.26 5.43 10.68
CA THR A 67 -1.23 4.80 11.59
C THR A 67 -2.64 4.94 11.04
N GLY A 68 -3.37 3.83 11.01
CA GLY A 68 -4.73 3.79 10.48
C GLY A 68 -4.79 3.35 9.04
N LEU A 69 -3.65 3.18 8.38
CA LEU A 69 -3.63 2.78 6.99
C LEU A 69 -4.25 1.39 6.80
N LEU A 70 -3.92 0.44 7.67
CA LEU A 70 -4.46 -0.91 7.52
C LEU A 70 -5.98 -0.91 7.57
N ALA A 71 -6.57 -0.17 8.51
CA ALA A 71 -8.02 -0.10 8.60
C ALA A 71 -8.62 0.49 7.33
N PHE A 72 -7.98 1.52 6.79
CA PHE A 72 -8.45 2.11 5.55
C PHE A 72 -8.37 1.11 4.39
N LEU A 73 -7.26 0.41 4.27
CA LEU A 73 -7.08 -0.54 3.16
C LEU A 73 -8.08 -1.68 3.25
N LYS A 74 -8.44 -2.09 4.47
CA LYS A 74 -9.50 -3.08 4.62
C LYS A 74 -10.85 -2.52 4.20
N SER A 75 -11.10 -1.26 4.52
CA SER A 75 -12.40 -0.67 4.22
C SER A 75 -12.66 -0.55 2.72
N ILE A 76 -11.62 -0.41 1.91
CA ILE A 76 -11.80 -0.32 0.47
C ILE A 76 -11.62 -1.67 -0.23
N GLY A 77 -11.42 -2.74 0.55
CA GLY A 77 -11.33 -4.08 -0.02
C GLY A 77 -9.97 -4.45 -0.57
N PHE A 78 -8.96 -3.60 -0.39
CA PHE A 78 -7.63 -3.93 -0.89
C PHE A 78 -6.97 -5.00 -0.03
N ILE A 79 -7.06 -4.88 1.30
CA ILE A 79 -6.54 -5.90 2.20
C ILE A 79 -7.71 -6.78 2.60
N THR A 80 -7.56 -8.08 2.40
CA THR A 80 -8.64 -9.02 2.66
C THR A 80 -8.43 -9.81 3.94
N GLU A 81 -7.18 -9.95 4.40
CA GLU A 81 -6.93 -10.76 5.58
C GLU A 81 -5.54 -10.46 6.13
N VAL A 82 -5.41 -10.39 7.45
CA VAL A 82 -4.10 -10.32 8.10
C VAL A 82 -3.73 -11.75 8.46
N VAL A 83 -2.67 -12.28 7.85
CA VAL A 83 -2.32 -13.67 8.05
C VAL A 83 -1.29 -13.87 9.15
N GLU A 84 -0.47 -12.87 9.43
CA GLU A 84 0.46 -12.98 10.55
C GLU A 84 0.99 -11.60 10.87
N LYS A 85 1.70 -11.46 11.98
CA LYS A 85 2.35 -10.22 12.35
C LYS A 85 3.79 -10.51 12.66
N ARG A 86 4.69 -9.66 12.21
CA ARG A 86 6.12 -9.82 12.45
C ARG A 86 6.64 -8.60 13.17
N ARG A 87 7.50 -8.85 14.14
CA ARG A 87 8.10 -7.75 14.87
C ARG A 87 9.30 -7.24 14.10
N SER A 88 9.39 -5.94 13.96
CA SER A 88 10.54 -5.29 13.34
C SER A 88 10.90 -4.12 14.24
N GLY A 89 11.98 -4.28 15.03
CA GLY A 89 12.32 -3.26 16.03
C GLY A 89 11.24 -3.19 17.07
N TYR A 90 10.64 -2.02 17.22
CA TYR A 90 9.62 -1.79 18.22
C TYR A 90 8.21 -1.85 17.66
N VAL A 91 8.04 -2.21 16.42
CA VAL A 91 6.72 -2.23 15.82
C VAL A 91 6.38 -3.62 15.33
N GLU A 92 5.08 -3.88 15.22
CA GLU A 92 4.58 -5.11 14.63
C GLU A 92 4.11 -4.79 13.24
N ILE A 93 4.56 -5.58 12.28
CA ILE A 93 4.23 -5.37 10.86
C ILE A 93 3.23 -6.42 10.46
N PRO A 94 1.99 -6.05 10.11
CA PRO A 94 1.01 -7.04 9.67
C PRO A 94 1.35 -7.52 8.26
N ILE A 95 1.30 -8.84 8.08
CA ILE A 95 1.48 -9.46 6.79
C ILE A 95 0.09 -9.82 6.29
N CYS A 96 -0.29 -9.27 5.15
CA CYS A 96 -1.68 -9.29 4.73
C CYS A 96 -1.85 -9.80 3.31
N ARG A 97 -2.96 -10.53 3.08
CA ARG A 97 -3.37 -10.82 1.72
C ARG A 97 -3.97 -9.60 1.10
N TYR A 98 -3.74 -9.39 -0.16
CA TYR A 98 -4.28 -8.23 -0.85
C TYR A 98 -4.92 -8.64 -2.15
N ASP A 99 -5.84 -7.80 -2.62
CA ASP A 99 -6.58 -8.05 -3.85
C ASP A 99 -5.85 -7.36 -5.01
N LYS A 100 -5.20 -8.16 -5.85
CA LYS A 100 -4.45 -7.62 -6.97
C LYS A 100 -5.34 -6.85 -7.92
N ALA A 101 -6.60 -7.20 -8.05
CA ALA A 101 -7.49 -6.49 -8.96
C ALA A 101 -7.66 -5.03 -8.56
N VAL A 102 -7.71 -4.75 -7.27
CA VAL A 102 -7.81 -3.37 -6.81
C VAL A 102 -6.58 -2.59 -7.23
N LEU A 103 -5.41 -3.21 -7.07
CA LEU A 103 -4.17 -2.56 -7.45
C LEU A 103 -4.10 -2.30 -8.96
N GLU A 104 -4.56 -3.24 -9.74
CA GLU A 104 -4.46 -3.13 -11.20
C GLU A 104 -5.48 -2.17 -11.79
N ASP A 105 -6.50 -1.79 -11.01
CA ASP A 105 -7.51 -0.89 -11.51
C ASP A 105 -7.15 0.57 -11.35
N THR A 106 -6.01 0.89 -10.82
CA THR A 106 -5.68 2.28 -10.56
C THR A 106 -5.01 2.93 -11.76
N PRO A 107 -5.33 4.19 -12.04
CA PRO A 107 -4.69 4.89 -13.15
C PRO A 107 -3.23 5.21 -12.84
N GLY A 108 -2.46 5.42 -13.86
CA GLY A 108 -1.07 5.78 -13.69
C GLY A 108 -0.19 4.64 -13.25
N GLN A 109 -0.70 3.42 -13.32
CA GLN A 109 0.02 2.26 -12.87
C GLN A 109 1.15 1.98 -13.83
N PRO A 110 2.42 2.01 -13.41
CA PRO A 110 3.50 1.78 -14.35
C PRO A 110 3.51 0.34 -14.78
N GLY A 111 3.81 0.14 -16.02
CA GLY A 111 3.91 -1.18 -16.54
C GLY A 111 2.60 -1.84 -16.78
N GLY A 112 1.62 -1.46 -16.10
CA GLY A 112 0.34 -2.05 -16.27
C GLY A 112 -0.20 -1.75 -17.61
N LYS A 113 0.36 -0.76 -18.25
CA LYS A 113 -0.16 -0.44 -19.41
C LYS A 113 0.63 -0.82 -20.42
N VAL A 114 1.14 -1.14 -20.74
CA VAL A 114 1.87 -1.35 -21.82
C VAL A 114 1.42 -2.11 -22.63
#